data_0c4b68d57912ce4df2df14a9fda65148
#
_entry.id   0c4b68d57912ce4df2df14a9fda65148
#
_cell.length_a   1.000
_cell.length_b   1.000
_cell.length_c   1.000
_cell.angle_alpha   90.00
_cell.angle_beta   90.00
_cell.angle_gamma   90.00
#
_symmetry.space_group_name_H-M   'P 1'
#
loop_
_entity.id
_entity.type
_entity.pdbx_description
1 polymer ?
#
loop_
_entity_poly.entity_id
_entity_poly.type
_entity_poly.pdbx_seq_one_letter_code
_entity_poly.pdbx_strand_id
1 'polypeptide(L)'
;VFVPGDTVTLGWEQFAVGLNQESREELEYLFREWEMERDPEEMIRESMAPVRQAAIGPMLVGRELEEINWEPVKMDDPRLTAHPDWLKEFRDFAWSDSSSLTLHQSARIERTEDGFQTWIYNRTDYDELLTGLEKQGLSLPTADEWAYLCGGGCQTLFPWGDGLDYSMRLRWFEDMDEDENRSYDMEEPNFFGLSIAYDPYMREVVQA
;
A
#
# COMPACT_ATOMS: atom_id res chain seq x y z
N VAL A 1 -10.15 -4.74 -12.72
CA VAL A 1 -9.33 -4.61 -13.95
C VAL A 1 -8.98 -5.99 -14.48
N PHE A 2 -8.88 -6.14 -15.81
CA PHE A 2 -8.33 -7.36 -16.41
C PHE A 2 -6.82 -7.18 -16.59
N VAL A 3 -6.05 -8.13 -16.05
CA VAL A 3 -4.60 -8.19 -16.19
C VAL A 3 -4.26 -9.41 -17.06
N PRO A 4 -3.60 -9.25 -18.20
CA PRO A 4 -3.23 -10.36 -19.05
C PRO A 4 -2.15 -11.24 -18.40
N GLY A 5 -2.22 -12.53 -18.64
CA GLY A 5 -1.14 -13.44 -18.24
C GLY A 5 0.04 -13.39 -19.20
N ASP A 6 1.22 -13.72 -18.67
CA ASP A 6 2.44 -13.85 -19.46
C ASP A 6 3.49 -14.72 -18.73
N THR A 7 4.58 -15.07 -19.41
CA THR A 7 5.78 -15.59 -18.76
C THR A 7 6.75 -14.45 -18.58
N VAL A 8 6.94 -14.02 -17.35
CA VAL A 8 7.67 -12.81 -17.00
C VAL A 8 8.91 -13.10 -16.16
N THR A 9 9.88 -12.21 -16.22
CA THR A 9 10.98 -12.17 -15.27
C THR A 9 10.57 -11.27 -14.10
N LEU A 10 10.59 -11.80 -12.89
CA LEU A 10 10.32 -11.09 -11.64
C LEU A 10 11.61 -10.96 -10.82
N GLY A 11 11.58 -10.04 -9.85
CA GLY A 11 12.72 -9.75 -9.01
C GLY A 11 13.65 -8.71 -9.61
N TRP A 12 14.72 -8.39 -8.89
CA TRP A 12 15.65 -7.32 -9.25
C TRP A 12 17.08 -7.75 -8.97
N GLU A 13 18.00 -7.43 -9.87
CA GLU A 13 19.42 -7.80 -9.75
C GLU A 13 20.34 -6.58 -9.76
N GLN A 14 20.03 -5.61 -10.60
CA GLN A 14 20.87 -4.42 -10.77
C GLN A 14 20.06 -3.26 -11.31
N PHE A 15 20.56 -2.06 -11.10
CA PHE A 15 19.99 -0.87 -11.69
C PHE A 15 20.07 -0.93 -13.22
N ALA A 16 18.98 -0.60 -13.89
CA ALA A 16 18.93 -0.49 -15.34
C ALA A 16 19.69 0.75 -15.84
N VAL A 17 19.53 1.86 -15.12
CA VAL A 17 20.16 3.16 -15.41
C VAL A 17 21.10 3.59 -14.28
N GLY A 18 20.85 3.15 -13.07
CA GLY A 18 21.49 3.57 -11.82
C GLY A 18 20.74 4.68 -11.12
N LEU A 19 21.12 4.91 -9.88
CA LEU A 19 20.60 6.05 -9.11
C LEU A 19 21.06 7.35 -9.76
N ASN A 20 20.17 8.34 -9.82
CA ASN A 20 20.56 9.68 -10.19
C ASN A 20 21.48 10.29 -9.11
N GLN A 21 22.15 11.41 -9.43
CA GLN A 21 23.13 12.00 -8.53
C GLN A 21 22.49 12.44 -7.21
N GLU A 22 21.31 13.03 -7.25
CA GLU A 22 20.60 13.54 -6.08
C GLU A 22 20.22 12.38 -5.13
N SER A 23 19.61 11.33 -5.63
CA SER A 23 19.29 10.13 -4.84
C SER A 23 20.53 9.48 -4.21
N ARG A 24 21.65 9.46 -4.95
CA ARG A 24 22.92 8.92 -4.44
C ARG A 24 23.46 9.76 -3.30
N GLU A 25 23.52 11.08 -3.46
CA GLU A 25 24.02 12.02 -2.45
C GLU A 25 23.19 11.95 -1.17
N GLU A 26 21.87 11.83 -1.30
CA GLU A 26 20.96 11.68 -0.17
C GLU A 26 21.14 10.36 0.57
N LEU A 27 21.23 9.23 -0.16
CA LEU A 27 21.51 7.93 0.46
C LEU A 27 22.86 7.92 1.17
N GLU A 28 23.92 8.46 0.56
CA GLU A 28 25.23 8.57 1.19
C GLU A 28 25.21 9.48 2.42
N TYR A 29 24.38 10.53 2.42
CA TYR A 29 24.16 11.36 3.59
C TYR A 29 23.49 10.57 4.72
N LEU A 30 22.38 9.88 4.45
CA LEU A 30 21.65 9.06 5.43
C LEU A 30 22.55 7.95 6.02
N PHE A 31 23.35 7.28 5.18
CA PHE A 31 24.27 6.24 5.62
C PHE A 31 25.35 6.78 6.56
N ARG A 32 25.83 7.99 6.31
CA ARG A 32 26.77 8.67 7.23
C ARG A 32 26.11 9.04 8.56
N GLU A 33 24.88 9.59 8.52
CA GLU A 33 24.12 9.93 9.73
C GLU A 33 23.82 8.70 10.60
N TRP A 34 23.60 7.56 9.97
CA TRP A 34 23.32 6.29 10.67
C TRP A 34 24.59 5.48 10.97
N GLU A 35 25.76 6.05 10.73
CA GLU A 35 27.06 5.37 10.92
C GLU A 35 27.14 4.00 10.22
N MET A 36 26.51 3.87 9.05
CA MET A 36 26.52 2.65 8.25
C MET A 36 27.73 2.63 7.32
N GLU A 37 28.65 1.70 7.56
CA GLU A 37 29.86 1.47 6.73
C GLU A 37 29.58 0.50 5.57
N ARG A 38 28.51 0.76 4.77
CA ARG A 38 28.12 -0.08 3.64
C ARG A 38 27.84 0.78 2.41
N ASP A 39 28.00 0.16 1.23
CA ASP A 39 27.57 0.77 -0.01
C ASP A 39 26.02 0.73 -0.11
N PRO A 40 25.35 1.86 -0.37
CA PRO A 40 23.89 1.90 -0.48
C PRO A 40 23.32 0.99 -1.57
N GLU A 41 23.99 0.90 -2.72
CA GLU A 41 23.52 0.06 -3.82
C GLU A 41 23.64 -1.44 -3.47
N GLU A 42 24.69 -1.82 -2.72
CA GLU A 42 24.84 -3.19 -2.24
C GLU A 42 23.75 -3.56 -1.25
N MET A 43 23.40 -2.65 -0.33
CA MET A 43 22.31 -2.88 0.63
C MET A 43 20.96 -3.03 -0.08
N ILE A 44 20.67 -2.18 -1.07
CA ILE A 44 19.46 -2.29 -1.87
C ILE A 44 19.41 -3.67 -2.55
N ARG A 45 20.51 -4.07 -3.19
CA ARG A 45 20.61 -5.36 -3.89
C ARG A 45 20.34 -6.54 -2.96
N GLU A 46 20.89 -6.54 -1.76
CA GLU A 46 20.65 -7.60 -0.77
C GLU A 46 19.23 -7.64 -0.25
N SER A 47 18.53 -6.52 -0.28
CA SER A 47 17.15 -6.39 0.21
C SER A 47 16.11 -6.80 -0.84
N MET A 48 16.50 -6.86 -2.11
CA MET A 48 15.58 -7.12 -3.21
C MET A 48 15.34 -8.63 -3.43
N ALA A 49 14.15 -8.94 -3.95
CA ALA A 49 13.81 -10.31 -4.32
C ALA A 49 14.70 -10.79 -5.50
N PRO A 50 15.19 -12.04 -5.45
CA PRO A 50 16.05 -12.59 -6.52
C PRO A 50 15.30 -12.70 -7.84
N VAL A 51 16.04 -12.55 -8.93
CA VAL A 51 15.50 -12.71 -10.29
C VAL A 51 15.03 -14.14 -10.51
N ARG A 52 13.83 -14.29 -11.04
CA ARG A 52 13.19 -15.58 -11.35
C ARG A 52 12.20 -15.46 -12.52
N GLN A 53 11.97 -16.56 -13.21
CA GLN A 53 10.91 -16.67 -14.21
C GLN A 53 9.61 -17.14 -13.55
N ALA A 54 8.51 -16.49 -13.88
CA ALA A 54 7.19 -16.89 -13.43
C ALA A 54 6.19 -16.91 -14.59
N ALA A 55 5.34 -17.93 -14.61
CA ALA A 55 4.22 -18.03 -15.54
C ALA A 55 2.96 -17.53 -14.82
N ILE A 56 2.45 -16.38 -15.22
CA ILE A 56 1.30 -15.72 -14.63
C ILE A 56 0.08 -15.94 -15.51
N GLY A 57 -1.00 -16.46 -14.93
CA GLY A 57 -2.29 -16.59 -15.63
C GLY A 57 -3.00 -15.25 -15.81
N PRO A 58 -3.92 -15.14 -16.79
CA PRO A 58 -4.76 -13.94 -16.87
C PRO A 58 -5.71 -13.87 -15.68
N MET A 59 -5.94 -12.67 -15.12
CA MET A 59 -6.74 -12.50 -13.92
C MET A 59 -7.63 -11.25 -13.98
N LEU A 60 -8.70 -11.27 -13.19
CA LEU A 60 -9.49 -10.11 -12.85
C LEU A 60 -9.09 -9.65 -11.45
N VAL A 61 -8.68 -8.41 -11.31
CA VAL A 61 -8.15 -7.85 -10.06
C VAL A 61 -8.97 -6.63 -9.64
N GLY A 62 -9.18 -6.48 -8.33
CA GLY A 62 -9.70 -5.23 -7.76
C GLY A 62 -8.79 -4.06 -8.16
N ARG A 63 -9.37 -2.88 -8.35
CA ARG A 63 -8.58 -1.70 -8.75
C ARG A 63 -7.79 -1.14 -7.58
N GLU A 64 -8.36 -1.23 -6.40
CA GLU A 64 -7.84 -0.67 -5.16
C GLU A 64 -7.67 -1.77 -4.13
N LEU A 65 -6.82 -1.51 -3.13
CA LEU A 65 -6.66 -2.39 -1.99
C LEU A 65 -7.89 -2.30 -1.09
N GLU A 66 -8.31 -3.44 -0.57
CA GLU A 66 -9.36 -3.50 0.44
C GLU A 66 -8.75 -3.76 1.82
N GLU A 67 -9.15 -2.97 2.78
CA GLU A 67 -8.72 -3.15 4.16
C GLU A 67 -9.37 -4.38 4.78
N ILE A 68 -8.55 -5.29 5.26
CA ILE A 68 -8.98 -6.44 6.03
C ILE A 68 -9.39 -5.99 7.43
N ASN A 69 -10.42 -6.63 8.00
CA ASN A 69 -10.90 -6.41 9.37
C ASN A 69 -11.75 -5.14 9.60
N TRP A 70 -11.88 -4.24 8.64
CA TRP A 70 -12.72 -3.08 8.77
C TRP A 70 -14.01 -3.22 7.96
N GLU A 71 -15.13 -3.39 8.64
CA GLU A 71 -16.46 -3.48 8.03
C GLU A 71 -17.11 -2.09 8.02
N PRO A 72 -17.45 -1.52 6.85
CA PRO A 72 -18.18 -0.28 6.79
C PRO A 72 -19.60 -0.47 7.33
N VAL A 73 -20.01 0.40 8.23
CA VAL A 73 -21.32 0.35 8.87
C VAL A 73 -21.97 1.74 8.90
N LYS A 74 -23.27 1.78 9.14
CA LYS A 74 -23.96 3.05 9.38
C LYS A 74 -23.76 3.50 10.82
N MET A 75 -23.88 4.81 11.07
CA MET A 75 -23.76 5.39 12.41
C MET A 75 -24.79 4.86 13.40
N ASP A 76 -25.93 4.37 12.92
CA ASP A 76 -27.00 3.77 13.72
C ASP A 76 -26.88 2.24 13.88
N ASP A 77 -25.76 1.64 13.44
CA ASP A 77 -25.51 0.19 13.61
C ASP A 77 -25.58 -0.16 15.11
N PRO A 78 -26.33 -1.24 15.46
CA PRO A 78 -26.49 -1.67 16.86
C PRO A 78 -25.16 -1.93 17.58
N ARG A 79 -24.13 -2.38 16.86
CA ARG A 79 -22.80 -2.62 17.44
C ARG A 79 -22.08 -1.32 17.82
N LEU A 80 -22.24 -0.25 17.06
CA LEU A 80 -21.74 1.07 17.43
C LEU A 80 -22.54 1.67 18.57
N THR A 81 -23.88 1.61 18.48
CA THR A 81 -24.78 2.23 19.46
C THR A 81 -24.75 1.52 20.82
N ALA A 82 -24.30 0.27 20.88
CA ALA A 82 -24.03 -0.45 22.13
C ALA A 82 -22.85 0.14 22.93
N HIS A 83 -22.03 1.03 22.34
CA HIS A 83 -20.85 1.64 22.94
C HIS A 83 -20.99 3.16 23.05
N PRO A 84 -21.63 3.69 24.11
CA PRO A 84 -21.85 5.12 24.29
C PRO A 84 -20.55 5.95 24.28
N ASP A 85 -19.44 5.37 24.76
CA ASP A 85 -18.13 6.04 24.77
C ASP A 85 -17.61 6.27 23.35
N TRP A 86 -17.76 5.30 22.45
CA TRP A 86 -17.39 5.48 21.04
C TRP A 86 -18.21 6.56 20.36
N LEU A 87 -19.52 6.59 20.62
CA LEU A 87 -20.39 7.62 20.09
C LEU A 87 -20.07 9.02 20.65
N LYS A 88 -19.51 9.09 21.87
CA LYS A 88 -19.01 10.35 22.42
C LYS A 88 -17.77 10.81 21.65
N GLU A 89 -16.78 9.94 21.50
CA GLU A 89 -15.56 10.24 20.74
C GLU A 89 -15.88 10.67 19.29
N PHE A 90 -16.81 9.97 18.63
CA PHE A 90 -17.25 10.31 17.27
C PHE A 90 -17.96 11.67 17.20
N ARG A 91 -18.72 12.03 18.21
CA ARG A 91 -19.33 13.37 18.29
C ARG A 91 -18.28 14.47 18.51
N ASP A 92 -17.31 14.20 19.37
CA ASP A 92 -16.22 15.13 19.61
C ASP A 92 -15.36 15.30 18.35
N PHE A 93 -15.07 14.20 17.64
CA PHE A 93 -14.40 14.20 16.33
C PHE A 93 -15.16 15.04 15.29
N ALA A 94 -16.49 14.98 15.23
CA ALA A 94 -17.28 15.73 14.25
C ALA A 94 -17.08 17.26 14.35
N TRP A 95 -16.63 17.77 15.51
CA TRP A 95 -16.30 19.17 15.76
C TRP A 95 -14.79 19.49 15.64
N SER A 96 -13.96 18.50 15.35
CA SER A 96 -12.53 18.69 15.12
C SER A 96 -12.23 18.98 13.65
N ASP A 97 -11.01 19.40 13.36
CA ASP A 97 -10.51 19.56 11.98
C ASP A 97 -9.85 18.27 11.43
N SER A 98 -9.83 17.20 12.21
CA SER A 98 -9.22 15.92 11.82
C SER A 98 -9.99 15.25 10.68
N SER A 99 -9.27 14.55 9.80
CA SER A 99 -9.84 13.77 8.70
C SER A 99 -10.36 12.40 9.14
N SER A 100 -9.74 11.81 10.16
CA SER A 100 -10.11 10.48 10.68
C SER A 100 -9.88 10.36 12.19
N LEU A 101 -10.59 9.43 12.81
CA LEU A 101 -10.39 8.99 14.20
C LEU A 101 -10.53 7.46 14.26
N THR A 102 -9.48 6.78 14.72
CA THR A 102 -9.50 5.33 14.94
C THR A 102 -9.43 5.03 16.43
N LEU A 103 -10.44 4.34 16.93
CA LEU A 103 -10.47 3.79 18.28
C LEU A 103 -9.89 2.38 18.24
N HIS A 104 -8.61 2.26 18.45
CA HIS A 104 -7.77 1.06 18.43
C HIS A 104 -8.53 -0.27 18.26
N GLN A 105 -8.43 -0.95 17.14
CA GLN A 105 -9.07 -2.25 16.85
C GLN A 105 -10.53 -2.37 17.34
N SER A 106 -11.30 -1.30 17.25
CA SER A 106 -12.69 -1.24 17.73
C SER A 106 -13.61 -0.60 16.71
N ALA A 107 -13.45 0.69 16.49
CA ALA A 107 -14.27 1.45 15.55
C ALA A 107 -13.45 2.59 14.93
N ARG A 108 -13.85 3.04 13.76
CA ARG A 108 -13.25 4.16 13.04
C ARG A 108 -14.34 5.05 12.45
N ILE A 109 -14.06 6.34 12.39
CA ILE A 109 -14.87 7.34 11.68
C ILE A 109 -13.94 8.20 10.82
N GLU A 110 -14.36 8.47 9.60
CA GLU A 110 -13.67 9.34 8.66
C GLU A 110 -14.60 10.38 8.10
N ARG A 111 -14.03 11.54 7.79
CA ARG A 111 -14.74 12.61 7.09
C ARG A 111 -14.68 12.34 5.59
N THR A 112 -15.82 12.37 4.93
CA THR A 112 -15.97 12.21 3.49
C THR A 112 -16.62 13.46 2.89
N GLU A 113 -16.63 13.58 1.58
CA GLU A 113 -17.32 14.66 0.89
C GLU A 113 -18.83 14.72 1.24
N ASP A 114 -19.45 13.55 1.46
CA ASP A 114 -20.88 13.40 1.78
C ASP A 114 -21.20 13.41 3.29
N GLY A 115 -20.17 13.57 4.14
CA GLY A 115 -20.35 13.58 5.60
C GLY A 115 -19.36 12.69 6.34
N PHE A 116 -19.84 11.64 6.96
CA PHE A 116 -19.01 10.72 7.75
C PHE A 116 -19.27 9.27 7.35
N GLN A 117 -18.19 8.51 7.23
CA GLN A 117 -18.24 7.06 7.12
C GLN A 117 -17.72 6.44 8.41
N THR A 118 -18.34 5.35 8.86
CA THR A 118 -17.93 4.61 10.06
C THR A 118 -17.65 3.16 9.74
N TRP A 119 -16.75 2.57 10.52
CA TRP A 119 -16.38 1.16 10.42
C TRP A 119 -16.31 0.53 11.81
N ILE A 120 -16.52 -0.78 11.84
CA ILE A 120 -16.27 -1.63 13.00
C ILE A 120 -15.12 -2.57 12.67
N TYR A 121 -14.21 -2.75 13.62
CA TYR A 121 -13.13 -3.70 13.51
C TYR A 121 -13.63 -5.12 13.83
N ASN A 122 -13.49 -6.01 12.87
CA ASN A 122 -13.76 -7.45 13.01
C ASN A 122 -12.46 -8.21 12.84
N ARG A 123 -11.93 -8.73 13.95
CA ARG A 123 -10.71 -9.53 13.86
C ARG A 123 -10.97 -10.78 13.01
N THR A 124 -10.20 -10.93 11.96
CA THR A 124 -10.24 -12.06 11.03
C THR A 124 -8.86 -12.69 11.00
N ASP A 125 -8.75 -13.99 11.15
CA ASP A 125 -7.50 -14.69 10.91
C ASP A 125 -7.34 -15.05 9.41
N TYR A 126 -6.15 -15.59 9.06
CA TYR A 126 -5.83 -15.88 7.67
C TYR A 126 -6.75 -16.94 7.06
N ASP A 127 -7.10 -17.99 7.80
CA ASP A 127 -7.97 -19.08 7.32
C ASP A 127 -9.40 -18.59 7.14
N GLU A 128 -9.88 -17.75 8.04
CA GLU A 128 -11.19 -17.09 7.93
C GLU A 128 -11.24 -16.17 6.71
N LEU A 129 -10.18 -15.40 6.46
CA LEU A 129 -10.05 -14.55 5.28
C LEU A 129 -10.14 -15.37 4.00
N LEU A 130 -9.34 -16.42 3.87
CA LEU A 130 -9.36 -17.31 2.69
C LEU A 130 -10.74 -17.91 2.48
N THR A 131 -11.37 -18.43 3.55
CA THR A 131 -12.72 -18.99 3.48
C THR A 131 -13.75 -17.95 3.05
N GLY A 132 -13.62 -16.72 3.52
CA GLY A 132 -14.49 -15.59 3.16
C GLY A 132 -14.37 -15.22 1.68
N LEU A 133 -13.14 -15.14 1.18
CA LEU A 133 -12.87 -14.86 -0.23
C LEU A 133 -13.36 -15.98 -1.15
N GLU A 134 -13.10 -17.24 -0.81
CA GLU A 134 -13.56 -18.40 -1.59
C GLU A 134 -15.08 -18.42 -1.76
N LYS A 135 -15.85 -18.12 -0.70
CA LYS A 135 -17.31 -18.02 -0.76
C LYS A 135 -17.81 -16.95 -1.74
N GLN A 136 -16.98 -15.95 -1.99
CA GLN A 136 -17.28 -14.88 -2.95
C GLN A 136 -16.73 -15.19 -4.36
N GLY A 137 -16.05 -16.31 -4.54
CA GLY A 137 -15.37 -16.68 -5.78
C GLY A 137 -14.10 -15.87 -6.02
N LEU A 138 -13.49 -15.36 -4.96
CA LEU A 138 -12.25 -14.57 -4.97
C LEU A 138 -11.11 -15.37 -4.35
N SER A 139 -9.87 -14.94 -4.60
CA SER A 139 -8.66 -15.47 -3.99
C SER A 139 -7.67 -14.33 -3.74
N LEU A 140 -6.74 -14.55 -2.83
CA LEU A 140 -5.56 -13.70 -2.73
C LEU A 140 -4.62 -14.01 -3.90
N PRO A 141 -3.84 -13.03 -4.37
CA PRO A 141 -2.76 -13.29 -5.32
C PRO A 141 -1.65 -14.11 -4.64
N THR A 142 -1.00 -14.96 -5.39
CA THR A 142 0.28 -15.55 -4.98
C THR A 142 1.37 -14.46 -4.92
N ALA A 143 2.50 -14.75 -4.30
CA ALA A 143 3.63 -13.81 -4.24
C ALA A 143 4.14 -13.42 -5.65
N ASP A 144 4.12 -14.35 -6.61
CA ASP A 144 4.52 -14.08 -7.99
C ASP A 144 3.48 -13.24 -8.73
N GLU A 145 2.20 -13.54 -8.56
CA GLU A 145 1.11 -12.71 -9.11
C GLU A 145 1.15 -11.31 -8.53
N TRP A 146 1.33 -11.17 -7.22
CA TRP A 146 1.46 -9.86 -6.57
C TRP A 146 2.64 -9.07 -7.12
N ALA A 147 3.82 -9.69 -7.24
CA ALA A 147 5.00 -9.03 -7.81
C ALA A 147 4.78 -8.60 -9.27
N TYR A 148 4.04 -9.39 -10.05
CA TYR A 148 3.66 -9.03 -11.42
C TYR A 148 2.64 -7.87 -11.43
N LEU A 149 1.65 -7.89 -10.55
CA LEU A 149 0.66 -6.81 -10.43
C LEU A 149 1.32 -5.47 -10.06
N CYS A 150 2.34 -5.48 -9.19
CA CYS A 150 3.08 -4.28 -8.82
C CYS A 150 3.94 -3.75 -9.96
N GLY A 151 4.78 -4.59 -10.54
CA GLY A 151 5.86 -4.20 -11.44
C GLY A 151 5.66 -4.57 -12.91
N GLY A 152 4.67 -5.42 -13.26
CA GLY A 152 4.42 -5.87 -14.62
C GLY A 152 5.58 -6.55 -15.32
N GLY A 153 6.55 -7.08 -14.57
CA GLY A 153 7.77 -7.61 -15.10
C GLY A 153 8.86 -6.57 -15.43
N CYS A 154 8.72 -5.32 -14.94
CA CYS A 154 9.78 -4.33 -15.01
C CYS A 154 11.03 -4.83 -14.27
N GLN A 155 12.21 -4.51 -14.82
CA GLN A 155 13.49 -4.84 -14.23
C GLN A 155 14.16 -3.64 -13.56
N THR A 156 13.40 -2.56 -13.35
CA THR A 156 13.81 -1.37 -12.61
C THR A 156 13.46 -1.52 -11.14
N LEU A 157 14.08 -0.72 -10.29
CA LEU A 157 13.84 -0.74 -8.83
C LEU A 157 12.36 -0.47 -8.49
N PHE A 158 11.75 0.46 -9.24
CA PHE A 158 10.33 0.81 -9.14
C PHE A 158 9.64 0.69 -10.51
N PRO A 159 8.30 0.66 -10.55
CA PRO A 159 7.57 0.66 -11.83
C PRO A 159 7.88 1.85 -12.74
N TRP A 160 8.30 2.98 -12.21
CA TRP A 160 8.67 4.20 -12.94
C TRP A 160 10.16 4.31 -13.29
N GLY A 161 11.01 3.40 -12.81
CA GLY A 161 12.46 3.40 -13.07
C GLY A 161 13.31 3.15 -11.83
N ASP A 162 14.58 3.52 -11.89
CA ASP A 162 15.53 3.35 -10.80
C ASP A 162 15.67 4.61 -9.91
N GLY A 163 14.94 5.68 -10.23
CA GLY A 163 15.01 6.93 -9.48
C GLY A 163 14.33 6.83 -8.13
N LEU A 164 15.08 7.10 -7.06
CA LEU A 164 14.53 7.43 -5.75
C LEU A 164 14.28 8.94 -5.75
N ASP A 165 13.05 9.32 -5.52
CA ASP A 165 12.71 10.72 -5.29
C ASP A 165 12.11 10.84 -3.90
N TYR A 166 12.78 11.58 -3.02
CA TYR A 166 12.29 11.85 -1.66
C TYR A 166 11.07 12.76 -1.66
N SER A 167 10.76 13.36 -2.79
CA SER A 167 9.52 14.09 -3.01
C SER A 167 8.33 13.17 -3.37
N MET A 168 8.50 11.85 -3.25
CA MET A 168 7.40 10.90 -3.43
C MET A 168 6.23 11.26 -2.54
N ARG A 169 5.07 11.42 -3.17
CA ARG A 169 3.86 11.76 -2.47
C ARG A 169 3.31 10.53 -1.77
N LEU A 170 3.23 10.59 -0.46
CA LEU A 170 2.48 9.65 0.35
C LEU A 170 1.30 10.41 0.96
N ARG A 171 0.12 9.81 0.96
CA ARG A 171 -1.10 10.38 1.54
C ARG A 171 -0.88 10.98 2.93
N TRP A 172 -0.06 10.34 3.76
CA TRP A 172 0.26 10.75 5.13
C TRP A 172 1.09 12.05 5.22
N PHE A 173 1.69 12.49 4.13
CA PHE A 173 2.52 13.68 4.07
C PHE A 173 1.90 14.82 3.26
N GLU A 174 0.66 14.66 2.78
CA GLU A 174 -0.03 15.71 2.02
C GLU A 174 -0.13 17.03 2.77
N ASP A 175 -0.32 16.97 4.10
CA ASP A 175 -0.44 18.16 4.95
C ASP A 175 0.91 18.84 5.25
N MET A 176 2.04 18.21 4.91
CA MET A 176 3.38 18.69 5.29
C MET A 176 4.12 19.40 4.16
N ASP A 177 3.64 19.34 2.93
CA ASP A 177 4.41 19.80 1.79
C ASP A 177 3.54 20.49 0.73
N GLU A 178 3.77 21.80 0.54
CA GLU A 178 3.06 22.63 -0.44
C GLU A 178 3.66 22.53 -1.86
N ASP A 179 4.61 21.61 -2.11
CA ASP A 179 5.29 21.54 -3.40
C ASP A 179 4.48 20.75 -4.43
N GLU A 180 3.89 21.49 -5.38
CA GLU A 180 3.06 20.94 -6.46
C GLU A 180 3.87 20.22 -7.56
N ASN A 181 5.21 20.22 -7.51
CA ASN A 181 6.08 19.69 -8.57
C ASN A 181 6.67 18.31 -8.25
N ARG A 182 5.89 17.41 -7.69
CA ARG A 182 6.38 16.07 -7.34
C ARG A 182 6.43 15.17 -8.56
N SER A 183 7.56 14.50 -8.74
CA SER A 183 7.81 13.64 -9.89
C SER A 183 6.98 12.35 -9.87
N TYR A 184 6.61 11.86 -8.67
CA TYR A 184 5.90 10.59 -8.52
C TYR A 184 4.84 10.67 -7.44
N ASP A 185 3.62 10.30 -7.81
CA ASP A 185 2.53 10.03 -6.88
C ASP A 185 2.41 8.51 -6.74
N MET A 186 2.79 7.97 -5.58
CA MET A 186 2.73 6.53 -5.32
C MET A 186 1.28 6.02 -5.23
N GLU A 187 0.33 6.90 -4.99
CA GLU A 187 -1.10 6.57 -4.92
C GLU A 187 -1.75 6.53 -6.31
N GLU A 188 -1.10 7.06 -7.34
CA GLU A 188 -1.59 6.93 -8.70
C GLU A 188 -1.60 5.46 -9.16
N PRO A 189 -2.63 5.07 -9.90
CA PRO A 189 -2.68 3.72 -10.44
C PRO A 189 -1.46 3.43 -11.32
N ASN A 190 -0.90 2.25 -11.16
CA ASN A 190 0.19 1.78 -12.02
C ASN A 190 -0.30 1.57 -13.47
N PHE A 191 0.59 1.13 -14.38
CA PHE A 191 0.26 0.93 -15.79
C PHE A 191 -0.82 -0.16 -16.06
N PHE A 192 -1.16 -1.02 -15.07
CA PHE A 192 -2.35 -1.87 -15.14
C PHE A 192 -3.63 -1.15 -14.68
N GLY A 193 -3.51 0.03 -14.14
CA GLY A 193 -4.62 0.80 -13.55
C GLY A 193 -4.98 0.30 -12.15
N LEU A 194 -4.00 -0.18 -11.39
CA LEU A 194 -4.12 -0.69 -10.02
C LEU A 194 -3.42 0.26 -9.04
N SER A 195 -4.10 0.62 -7.97
CA SER A 195 -3.52 1.27 -6.80
C SER A 195 -3.05 0.17 -5.83
N ILE A 196 -1.77 -0.19 -5.91
CA ILE A 196 -1.16 -1.33 -5.20
C ILE A 196 0.28 -0.96 -4.81
N ALA A 197 0.73 -1.46 -3.67
CA ALA A 197 2.09 -1.26 -3.15
C ALA A 197 2.50 0.21 -3.02
N TYR A 198 1.55 1.09 -2.74
CA TYR A 198 1.78 2.54 -2.71
C TYR A 198 2.19 3.05 -1.33
N ASP A 199 1.85 2.34 -0.25
CA ASP A 199 2.16 2.75 1.12
C ASP A 199 3.21 1.81 1.74
N PRO A 200 4.45 2.27 2.00
CA PRO A 200 5.51 1.44 2.57
C PRO A 200 5.24 1.03 4.03
N TYR A 201 4.28 1.65 4.70
CA TYR A 201 3.90 1.32 6.07
C TYR A 201 2.76 0.30 6.15
N MET A 202 2.06 0.06 5.05
CA MET A 202 1.04 -0.97 4.93
C MET A 202 1.64 -2.31 4.51
N ARG A 203 0.99 -3.38 4.91
CA ARG A 203 1.33 -4.75 4.48
C ARG A 203 0.16 -5.31 3.70
N GLU A 204 0.45 -5.80 2.52
CA GLU A 204 -0.50 -6.49 1.69
C GLU A 204 -0.41 -8.00 1.91
N VAL A 205 -1.57 -8.65 1.93
CA VAL A 205 -1.65 -10.10 2.19
C VAL A 205 -1.66 -10.85 0.88
N VAL A 206 -0.82 -11.85 0.78
CA VAL A 206 -0.73 -12.76 -0.37
C VAL A 206 -1.03 -14.19 0.06
N GLN A 207 -1.30 -15.06 -0.91
CA GLN A 207 -1.46 -16.48 -0.66
C GLN A 207 -0.10 -17.11 -0.34
N ALA A 208 -0.04 -17.90 0.78
CA ALA A 208 1.14 -18.62 1.22
C ALA A 208 1.38 -19.89 0.39
#